data_d6e34e8c831e3866e4742f79fdaca241
#
_entry.id   d6e34e8c831e3866e4742f79fdaca241
#
_cell.length_a   1.000
_cell.length_b   1.000
_cell.length_c   1.000
_cell.angle_alpha   90.00
_cell.angle_beta   90.00
_cell.angle_gamma   90.00
#
_symmetry.space_group_name_H-M   'P 1'
#
loop_
_entity.id
_entity.type
_entity.pdbx_description
1 polymer ?
#
loop_
_entity_poly.entity_id
_entity_poly.type
_entity_poly.pdbx_seq_one_letter_code
_entity_poly.pdbx_strand_id
1 'polypeptide(L)'
;NTGHGMNGNYLFLYATAGEMFLHLLLCVCMVWIIFVGKIVGYTGGMFVELTKTDKAILNSYNKMLDGLSMYLGEGYEIVLHSLEDYGSSAVKVLHGDHTGRSAGAPLTDLALDYLERMEKKPDDEEKKGIAYFTRNRKGEPLRSVTIPVKGENDRVIGLVCINFNLNTSLLQYINNFVDNEEHLQGNWEDREEKFSLSGPE
;
A
#
# COMPACT_ATOMS: atom_id res chain seq x y z
N ASN A 1 -17.41 -69.92 51.06
CA ASN A 1 -16.12 -69.44 50.67
C ASN A 1 -16.32 -68.42 49.53
N THR A 2 -16.22 -67.19 49.90
CA THR A 2 -16.55 -66.04 49.15
C THR A 2 -15.35 -65.54 48.36
N GLY A 3 -15.44 -65.57 47.04
CA GLY A 3 -14.51 -64.91 46.14
C GLY A 3 -15.17 -63.62 45.57
N HIS A 4 -14.70 -62.51 46.02
CA HIS A 4 -15.14 -61.21 45.49
C HIS A 4 -14.57 -61.02 44.10
N GLY A 5 -15.46 -60.97 43.09
CA GLY A 5 -15.13 -60.50 41.75
C GLY A 5 -15.01 -58.92 41.77
N MET A 6 -13.83 -58.46 41.53
CA MET A 6 -13.60 -57.02 41.33
C MET A 6 -14.18 -56.57 39.99
N ASN A 7 -14.99 -55.53 40.06
CA ASN A 7 -15.80 -54.99 38.98
C ASN A 7 -14.98 -54.48 37.76
N GLY A 8 -15.24 -55.04 36.59
CA GLY A 8 -14.71 -54.59 35.29
C GLY A 8 -15.18 -53.20 34.87
N ASN A 9 -16.04 -52.51 35.65
CA ASN A 9 -16.59 -51.22 35.32
C ASN A 9 -15.62 -50.02 35.51
N TYR A 10 -14.59 -50.19 36.34
CA TYR A 10 -13.61 -49.08 36.55
C TYR A 10 -12.58 -48.99 35.40
N LEU A 11 -12.26 -50.13 34.77
CA LEU A 11 -11.31 -50.13 33.64
C LEU A 11 -11.91 -49.45 32.38
N PHE A 12 -13.22 -49.60 32.19
CA PHE A 12 -13.94 -48.97 31.05
C PHE A 12 -14.09 -47.44 31.21
N LEU A 13 -14.26 -46.97 32.46
CA LEU A 13 -14.34 -45.53 32.75
C LEU A 13 -13.01 -44.80 32.55
N TYR A 14 -11.88 -45.44 32.83
CA TYR A 14 -10.55 -44.85 32.61
C TYR A 14 -10.16 -44.81 31.12
N ALA A 15 -10.58 -45.79 30.33
CA ALA A 15 -10.33 -45.80 28.88
C ALA A 15 -11.10 -44.69 28.15
N THR A 16 -12.36 -44.47 28.50
CA THR A 16 -13.19 -43.41 27.90
C THR A 16 -12.75 -42.01 28.34
N ALA A 17 -12.27 -41.83 29.57
CA ALA A 17 -11.75 -40.55 30.05
C ALA A 17 -10.41 -40.20 29.36
N GLY A 18 -9.55 -41.17 29.10
CA GLY A 18 -8.29 -41.00 28.37
C GLY A 18 -8.51 -40.57 26.89
N GLU A 19 -9.47 -41.23 26.23
CA GLU A 19 -9.83 -40.87 24.85
C GLU A 19 -10.47 -39.46 24.76
N MET A 20 -11.36 -39.11 25.68
CA MET A 20 -11.93 -37.74 25.75
C MET A 20 -10.85 -36.69 26.00
N PHE A 21 -9.88 -36.98 26.87
CA PHE A 21 -8.78 -36.04 27.16
C PHE A 21 -7.86 -35.87 25.97
N LEU A 22 -7.57 -36.93 25.24
CA LEU A 22 -6.78 -36.89 24.01
C LEU A 22 -7.50 -36.13 22.89
N HIS A 23 -8.82 -36.33 22.73
CA HIS A 23 -9.63 -35.52 21.78
C HIS A 23 -9.68 -34.05 22.17
N LEU A 24 -9.79 -33.71 23.44
CA LEU A 24 -9.79 -32.34 23.91
C LEU A 24 -8.42 -31.66 23.65
N LEU A 25 -7.32 -32.37 23.91
CA LEU A 25 -5.96 -31.90 23.62
C LEU A 25 -5.74 -31.69 22.12
N LEU A 26 -6.20 -32.60 21.28
CA LEU A 26 -6.12 -32.46 19.83
C LEU A 26 -6.96 -31.28 19.32
N CYS A 27 -8.18 -31.06 19.85
CA CYS A 27 -8.99 -29.92 19.53
C CYS A 27 -8.32 -28.60 19.94
N VAL A 28 -7.74 -28.51 21.14
CA VAL A 28 -7.02 -27.34 21.63
C VAL A 28 -5.77 -27.07 20.77
N CYS A 29 -5.01 -28.12 20.42
CA CYS A 29 -3.87 -28.00 19.51
C CYS A 29 -4.29 -27.56 18.12
N MET A 30 -5.39 -28.07 17.56
CA MET A 30 -5.89 -27.66 16.25
C MET A 30 -6.38 -26.21 16.26
N VAL A 31 -7.10 -25.80 17.31
CA VAL A 31 -7.50 -24.38 17.47
C VAL A 31 -6.28 -23.49 17.64
N TRP A 32 -5.26 -23.94 18.37
CA TRP A 32 -4.01 -23.20 18.55
C TRP A 32 -3.21 -23.13 17.26
N ILE A 33 -3.12 -24.22 16.47
CA ILE A 33 -2.48 -24.26 15.15
C ILE A 33 -3.21 -23.34 14.17
N ILE A 34 -4.57 -23.33 14.17
CA ILE A 34 -5.37 -22.45 13.33
C ILE A 34 -5.20 -20.99 13.78
N PHE A 35 -5.13 -20.73 15.08
CA PHE A 35 -4.94 -19.39 15.64
C PHE A 35 -3.52 -18.86 15.37
N VAL A 36 -2.49 -19.69 15.59
CA VAL A 36 -1.09 -19.35 15.26
C VAL A 36 -0.89 -19.28 13.75
N GLY A 37 -1.51 -20.18 12.97
CA GLY A 37 -1.49 -20.14 11.51
C GLY A 37 -2.15 -18.87 10.95
N LYS A 38 -3.25 -18.39 11.57
CA LYS A 38 -3.84 -17.09 11.24
C LYS A 38 -2.92 -15.92 11.62
N ILE A 39 -2.28 -15.98 12.80
CA ILE A 39 -1.33 -14.94 13.22
C ILE A 39 -0.10 -14.95 12.32
N VAL A 40 0.47 -16.12 12.02
CA VAL A 40 1.64 -16.25 11.11
C VAL A 40 1.24 -15.94 9.66
N GLY A 41 0.03 -16.29 9.23
CA GLY A 41 -0.50 -15.88 7.91
C GLY A 41 -0.75 -14.38 7.81
N TYR A 42 -1.13 -13.74 8.92
CA TYR A 42 -1.29 -12.28 8.99
C TYR A 42 0.05 -11.53 9.01
N THR A 43 1.11 -12.17 9.52
CA THR A 43 2.48 -11.60 9.48
C THR A 43 3.20 -11.86 8.16
N GLY A 44 2.77 -12.86 7.38
CA GLY A 44 3.36 -13.20 6.08
C GLY A 44 3.00 -12.26 4.93
N GLY A 45 2.00 -11.37 5.11
CA GLY A 45 1.52 -10.43 4.09
C GLY A 45 1.92 -8.97 4.29
N MET A 46 2.66 -8.63 5.36
CA MET A 46 2.94 -7.23 5.71
C MET A 46 4.29 -6.69 5.20
N PHE A 47 5.11 -7.51 4.53
CA PHE A 47 6.42 -7.11 4.05
C PHE A 47 6.73 -7.72 2.69
N VAL A 48 7.20 -6.89 1.77
CA VAL A 48 7.76 -7.31 0.48
C VAL A 48 9.27 -7.12 0.55
N GLU A 49 10.05 -8.20 0.49
CA GLU A 49 11.51 -8.09 0.41
C GLU A 49 11.88 -7.46 -0.95
N LEU A 50 12.50 -6.29 -0.91
CA LEU A 50 12.88 -5.52 -2.09
C LEU A 50 14.31 -5.85 -2.51
N THR A 51 14.47 -6.18 -3.80
CA THR A 51 15.77 -6.35 -4.42
C THR A 51 16.49 -5.02 -4.61
N LYS A 52 17.76 -5.05 -5.01
CA LYS A 52 18.49 -3.82 -5.38
C LYS A 52 17.85 -3.11 -6.58
N THR A 53 17.33 -3.88 -7.54
CA THR A 53 16.62 -3.37 -8.71
C THR A 53 15.31 -2.70 -8.29
N ASP A 54 14.53 -3.33 -7.42
CA ASP A 54 13.29 -2.76 -6.90
C ASP A 54 13.53 -1.41 -6.20
N LYS A 55 14.57 -1.33 -5.37
CA LYS A 55 14.97 -0.08 -4.70
C LYS A 55 15.42 0.99 -5.70
N ALA A 56 16.11 0.62 -6.78
CA ALA A 56 16.49 1.55 -7.84
C ALA A 56 15.25 2.07 -8.60
N ILE A 57 14.27 1.22 -8.88
CA ILE A 57 13.00 1.60 -9.49
C ILE A 57 12.25 2.59 -8.58
N LEU A 58 12.06 2.29 -7.29
CA LEU A 58 11.42 3.20 -6.34
C LEU A 58 12.14 4.55 -6.25
N ASN A 59 13.48 4.55 -6.28
CA ASN A 59 14.26 5.79 -6.28
C ASN A 59 14.07 6.60 -7.58
N SER A 60 13.86 5.95 -8.72
CA SER A 60 13.53 6.64 -9.98
C SER A 60 12.16 7.32 -9.88
N TYR A 61 11.15 6.64 -9.33
CA TYR A 61 9.84 7.24 -9.04
C TYR A 61 9.97 8.40 -8.05
N ASN A 62 10.77 8.23 -6.98
CA ASN A 62 11.00 9.28 -5.99
C ASN A 62 11.47 10.60 -6.65
N LYS A 63 12.41 10.52 -7.60
CA LYS A 63 12.91 11.69 -8.35
C LYS A 63 11.90 12.24 -9.35
N MET A 64 11.18 11.35 -10.07
CA MET A 64 10.15 11.74 -11.03
C MET A 64 9.02 12.54 -10.35
N LEU A 65 8.63 12.14 -9.13
CA LEU A 65 7.55 12.78 -8.40
C LEU A 65 7.88 14.22 -7.97
N ASP A 66 9.15 14.59 -7.82
CA ASP A 66 9.54 15.99 -7.60
C ASP A 66 9.14 16.86 -8.80
N GLY A 67 9.50 16.43 -10.00
CA GLY A 67 9.10 17.14 -11.22
C GLY A 67 7.60 17.14 -11.45
N LEU A 68 6.92 16.03 -11.17
CA LEU A 68 5.46 15.93 -11.28
C LEU A 68 4.76 16.88 -10.30
N SER A 69 5.26 17.01 -9.07
CA SER A 69 4.72 17.93 -8.07
C SER A 69 4.87 19.39 -8.52
N MET A 70 6.02 19.74 -9.09
CA MET A 70 6.22 21.10 -9.65
C MET A 70 5.21 21.41 -10.77
N TYR A 71 4.89 20.43 -11.62
CA TYR A 71 3.93 20.60 -12.70
C TYR A 71 2.49 20.68 -12.21
N LEU A 72 2.09 19.86 -11.25
CA LEU A 72 0.72 19.79 -10.74
C LEU A 72 0.40 20.92 -9.75
N GLY A 73 1.41 21.45 -9.05
CA GLY A 73 1.25 22.52 -8.05
C GLY A 73 0.69 22.05 -6.72
N GLU A 74 0.47 22.99 -5.82
CA GLU A 74 0.14 22.77 -4.40
C GLU A 74 -1.22 22.13 -4.14
N GLY A 75 -2.15 22.20 -5.11
CA GLY A 75 -3.49 21.57 -4.98
C GLY A 75 -3.45 20.04 -4.93
N TYR A 76 -2.30 19.43 -5.22
CA TYR A 76 -2.12 17.98 -5.30
C TYR A 76 -1.17 17.46 -4.21
N GLU A 77 -1.66 16.58 -3.37
CA GLU A 77 -0.80 15.73 -2.54
C GLU A 77 -0.32 14.52 -3.33
N ILE A 78 0.98 14.22 -3.26
CA ILE A 78 1.57 13.03 -3.89
C ILE A 78 2.30 12.23 -2.82
N VAL A 79 1.99 10.93 -2.74
CA VAL A 79 2.63 10.01 -1.81
C VAL A 79 3.20 8.82 -2.57
N LEU A 80 4.49 8.54 -2.36
CA LEU A 80 5.13 7.29 -2.77
C LEU A 80 5.19 6.36 -1.57
N HIS A 81 4.60 5.20 -1.70
CA HIS A 81 4.69 4.11 -0.73
C HIS A 81 5.67 3.03 -1.21
N SER A 82 6.51 2.54 -0.31
CA SER A 82 7.23 1.28 -0.44
C SER A 82 6.45 0.18 0.26
N LEU A 83 6.35 -0.99 -0.35
CA LEU A 83 5.74 -2.16 0.29
C LEU A 83 6.74 -2.98 1.13
N GLU A 84 7.95 -2.47 1.36
CA GLU A 84 8.94 -3.10 2.25
C GLU A 84 8.44 -3.13 3.70
N ASP A 85 7.74 -2.08 4.15
CA ASP A 85 7.08 -2.01 5.46
C ASP A 85 5.75 -1.27 5.34
N TYR A 86 4.65 -1.96 5.52
CA TYR A 86 3.29 -1.39 5.43
C TYR A 86 2.97 -0.43 6.58
N GLY A 87 3.61 -0.63 7.75
CA GLY A 87 3.45 0.22 8.92
C GLY A 87 4.14 1.57 8.81
N SER A 88 5.17 1.66 7.94
CA SER A 88 5.96 2.87 7.69
C SER A 88 6.23 3.03 6.18
N SER A 89 5.20 2.89 5.37
CA SER A 89 5.31 2.71 3.93
C SER A 89 5.57 4.01 3.15
N ALA A 90 5.11 5.16 3.63
CA ALA A 90 5.27 6.44 2.93
C ALA A 90 6.74 6.86 2.91
N VAL A 91 7.43 6.62 1.80
CA VAL A 91 8.86 6.99 1.62
C VAL A 91 9.02 8.42 1.12
N LYS A 92 7.97 8.99 0.50
CA LYS A 92 7.90 10.38 0.08
C LYS A 92 6.49 10.91 0.20
N VAL A 93 6.36 12.12 0.70
CA VAL A 93 5.10 12.87 0.77
C VAL A 93 5.36 14.29 0.29
N LEU A 94 4.62 14.74 -0.71
CA LEU A 94 4.64 16.10 -1.26
C LEU A 94 3.27 16.73 -0.98
N HIS A 95 3.25 17.95 -0.45
CA HIS A 95 2.02 18.66 -0.04
C HIS A 95 1.13 17.87 0.91
N GLY A 96 1.73 17.20 1.90
CA GLY A 96 1.05 16.31 2.84
C GLY A 96 0.07 16.98 3.81
N ASP A 97 0.00 18.30 3.84
CA ASP A 97 -0.94 19.09 4.63
C ASP A 97 -2.41 18.87 4.21
N HIS A 98 -2.67 18.47 2.95
CA HIS A 98 -4.01 18.14 2.47
C HIS A 98 -4.63 16.96 3.21
N THR A 99 -3.85 15.96 3.60
CA THR A 99 -4.34 14.78 4.34
C THR A 99 -3.77 14.68 5.75
N GLY A 100 -2.77 15.50 6.08
CA GLY A 100 -2.02 15.45 7.33
C GLY A 100 -1.02 14.30 7.38
N ARG A 101 -0.53 13.83 6.21
CA ARG A 101 0.48 12.77 6.10
C ARG A 101 1.89 13.33 6.11
N SER A 102 2.82 12.51 6.58
CA SER A 102 4.27 12.74 6.53
C SER A 102 4.99 11.46 6.12
N ALA A 103 6.26 11.57 5.77
CA ALA A 103 7.10 10.40 5.56
C ALA A 103 7.04 9.47 6.79
N GLY A 104 7.04 8.16 6.56
CA GLY A 104 6.83 7.15 7.59
C GLY A 104 5.36 6.86 7.91
N ALA A 105 4.39 7.51 7.28
CA ALA A 105 2.98 7.18 7.47
C ALA A 105 2.68 5.75 6.95
N PRO A 106 1.76 5.00 7.60
CA PRO A 106 1.37 3.67 7.17
C PRO A 106 0.53 3.70 5.88
N LEU A 107 0.38 2.53 5.24
CA LEU A 107 -0.64 2.33 4.20
C LEU A 107 -2.04 2.57 4.79
N THR A 108 -2.93 3.09 3.94
CA THR A 108 -4.35 3.23 4.30
C THR A 108 -5.10 1.93 4.07
N ASP A 109 -6.22 1.75 4.76
CA ASP A 109 -7.13 0.61 4.57
C ASP A 109 -7.56 0.48 3.10
N LEU A 110 -7.78 1.61 2.43
CA LEU A 110 -8.14 1.65 1.00
C LEU A 110 -7.01 1.13 0.10
N ALA A 111 -5.76 1.45 0.42
CA ALA A 111 -4.60 0.96 -0.31
C ALA A 111 -4.39 -0.55 -0.06
N LEU A 112 -4.62 -1.01 1.16
CA LEU A 112 -4.57 -2.44 1.51
C LEU A 112 -5.66 -3.24 0.77
N ASP A 113 -6.91 -2.75 0.76
CA ASP A 113 -8.03 -3.35 0.02
C ASP A 113 -7.73 -3.41 -1.50
N TYR A 114 -7.12 -2.36 -2.04
CA TYR A 114 -6.70 -2.34 -3.44
C TYR A 114 -5.64 -3.41 -3.74
N LEU A 115 -4.61 -3.55 -2.90
CA LEU A 115 -3.58 -4.58 -3.06
C LEU A 115 -4.18 -5.99 -2.97
N GLU A 116 -5.07 -6.24 -2.01
CA GLU A 116 -5.76 -7.52 -1.86
C GLU A 116 -6.62 -7.88 -3.10
N ARG A 117 -7.30 -6.88 -3.69
CA ARG A 117 -8.07 -7.09 -4.93
C ARG A 117 -7.18 -7.42 -6.12
N MET A 118 -6.03 -6.76 -6.25
CA MET A 118 -5.07 -7.05 -7.31
C MET A 118 -4.51 -8.48 -7.22
N GLU A 119 -4.28 -8.99 -6.02
CA GLU A 119 -3.82 -10.36 -5.80
C GLU A 119 -4.88 -11.40 -6.21
N LYS A 120 -6.16 -11.11 -5.89
CA LYS A 120 -7.27 -12.03 -6.18
C LYS A 120 -7.66 -12.09 -7.67
N LYS A 121 -7.40 -11.02 -8.43
CA LYS A 121 -7.77 -10.90 -9.86
C LYS A 121 -6.57 -10.43 -10.69
N PRO A 122 -5.63 -11.32 -11.02
CA PRO A 122 -4.41 -10.92 -11.69
C PRO A 122 -4.57 -10.38 -13.13
N ASP A 123 -5.70 -10.53 -13.78
CA ASP A 123 -5.95 -10.11 -15.18
C ASP A 123 -6.82 -8.86 -15.34
N ASP A 124 -7.16 -8.16 -14.27
CA ASP A 124 -8.10 -7.03 -14.30
C ASP A 124 -7.41 -5.70 -14.70
N GLU A 125 -8.19 -4.78 -15.28
CA GLU A 125 -7.73 -3.41 -15.63
C GLU A 125 -7.26 -2.61 -14.39
N GLU A 126 -7.69 -2.99 -13.20
CA GLU A 126 -7.23 -2.42 -11.92
C GLU A 126 -5.71 -2.48 -11.73
N LYS A 127 -5.00 -3.33 -12.47
CA LYS A 127 -3.51 -3.36 -12.48
C LYS A 127 -2.86 -2.08 -13.01
N LYS A 128 -3.59 -1.25 -13.75
CA LYS A 128 -3.09 0.04 -14.27
C LYS A 128 -3.19 1.16 -13.25
N GLY A 129 -3.99 0.96 -12.20
CA GLY A 129 -4.32 1.95 -11.19
C GLY A 129 -5.82 2.11 -11.02
N ILE A 130 -6.22 2.68 -9.91
CA ILE A 130 -7.63 2.94 -9.58
C ILE A 130 -7.83 4.42 -9.26
N ALA A 131 -8.84 5.04 -9.89
CA ALA A 131 -9.28 6.40 -9.59
C ALA A 131 -10.58 6.37 -8.81
N TYR A 132 -10.69 7.17 -7.75
CA TYR A 132 -11.82 7.18 -6.84
C TYR A 132 -12.00 8.54 -6.17
N PHE A 133 -13.16 8.72 -5.50
CA PHE A 133 -13.42 9.86 -4.62
C PHE A 133 -13.34 9.42 -3.18
N THR A 134 -12.74 10.24 -2.33
CA THR A 134 -12.61 10.01 -0.89
C THR A 134 -12.70 11.33 -0.12
N ARG A 135 -12.49 11.28 1.18
CA ARG A 135 -12.40 12.46 2.05
C ARG A 135 -11.17 12.37 2.92
N ASN A 136 -10.56 13.53 3.20
CA ASN A 136 -9.50 13.60 4.18
C ASN A 136 -10.07 13.58 5.62
N ARG A 137 -9.18 13.64 6.63
CA ARG A 137 -9.58 13.66 8.05
C ARG A 137 -10.41 14.88 8.45
N LYS A 138 -10.34 15.97 7.68
CA LYS A 138 -11.15 17.18 7.86
C LYS A 138 -12.53 17.09 7.18
N GLY A 139 -12.83 15.98 6.49
CA GLY A 139 -14.05 15.76 5.75
C GLY A 139 -14.05 16.41 4.36
N GLU A 140 -12.95 17.02 3.92
CA GLU A 140 -12.82 17.66 2.62
C GLU A 140 -12.78 16.62 1.50
N PRO A 141 -13.50 16.85 0.39
CA PRO A 141 -13.57 15.89 -0.70
C PRO A 141 -12.26 15.88 -1.49
N LEU A 142 -11.79 14.68 -1.80
CA LEU A 142 -10.60 14.44 -2.62
C LEU A 142 -10.96 13.60 -3.85
N ARG A 143 -10.39 13.95 -4.99
CA ARG A 143 -10.27 13.06 -6.13
C ARG A 143 -8.90 12.39 -6.08
N SER A 144 -8.88 11.09 -6.02
CA SER A 144 -7.68 10.30 -5.76
C SER A 144 -7.41 9.30 -6.89
N VAL A 145 -6.14 8.99 -7.09
CA VAL A 145 -5.69 7.86 -7.90
C VAL A 145 -4.60 7.12 -7.14
N THR A 146 -4.64 5.79 -7.19
CA THR A 146 -3.59 4.91 -6.68
C THR A 146 -3.04 4.09 -7.85
N ILE A 147 -1.74 4.17 -8.08
CA ILE A 147 -1.04 3.55 -9.20
C ILE A 147 0.00 2.58 -8.63
N PRO A 148 -0.03 1.29 -9.03
CA PRO A 148 0.96 0.32 -8.57
C PRO A 148 2.32 0.58 -9.24
N VAL A 149 3.38 0.55 -8.44
CA VAL A 149 4.75 0.55 -8.91
C VAL A 149 5.22 -0.89 -9.00
N LYS A 150 5.63 -1.30 -10.19
CA LYS A 150 6.07 -2.66 -10.47
C LYS A 150 7.59 -2.74 -10.48
N GLY A 151 8.13 -3.77 -9.88
CA GLY A 151 9.53 -4.13 -9.84
C GLY A 151 9.85 -5.36 -10.68
N GLU A 152 10.86 -6.11 -10.27
CA GLU A 152 11.26 -7.33 -10.94
C GLU A 152 10.11 -8.36 -11.00
N ASN A 153 10.01 -9.06 -12.13
CA ASN A 153 8.97 -10.07 -12.41
C ASN A 153 7.54 -9.52 -12.32
N ASP A 154 7.33 -8.25 -12.66
CA ASP A 154 6.01 -7.58 -12.64
C ASP A 154 5.36 -7.53 -11.25
N ARG A 155 6.14 -7.77 -10.19
CA ARG A 155 5.71 -7.75 -8.80
C ARG A 155 5.44 -6.31 -8.34
N VAL A 156 4.34 -6.08 -7.63
CA VAL A 156 4.06 -4.76 -7.03
C VAL A 156 5.00 -4.54 -5.85
N ILE A 157 5.77 -3.46 -5.90
CA ILE A 157 6.79 -3.10 -4.91
C ILE A 157 6.49 -1.79 -4.18
N GLY A 158 5.52 -1.04 -4.70
CA GLY A 158 5.13 0.25 -4.15
C GLY A 158 3.83 0.76 -4.75
N LEU A 159 3.36 1.87 -4.25
CA LEU A 159 2.18 2.60 -4.74
C LEU A 159 2.51 4.08 -4.87
N VAL A 160 2.05 4.71 -5.95
CA VAL A 160 1.95 6.16 -6.05
C VAL A 160 0.50 6.55 -5.83
N CYS A 161 0.24 7.38 -4.82
CA CYS A 161 -1.07 7.94 -4.55
C CYS A 161 -1.04 9.45 -4.87
N ILE A 162 -1.98 9.92 -5.68
CA ILE A 162 -2.14 11.35 -6.00
C ILE A 162 -3.55 11.75 -5.56
N ASN A 163 -3.64 12.79 -4.73
CA ASN A 163 -4.88 13.29 -4.17
C ASN A 163 -5.04 14.76 -4.56
N PHE A 164 -6.12 15.08 -5.24
CA PHE A 164 -6.50 16.47 -5.54
C PHE A 164 -7.61 16.93 -4.57
N ASN A 165 -7.37 18.04 -3.86
CA ASN A 165 -8.37 18.63 -2.98
C ASN A 165 -9.41 19.41 -3.81
N LEU A 166 -10.65 18.91 -3.81
CA LEU A 166 -11.74 19.50 -4.58
C LEU A 166 -12.26 20.83 -4.01
N ASN A 167 -11.81 21.22 -2.82
CA ASN A 167 -12.05 22.56 -2.27
C ASN A 167 -11.04 23.62 -2.78
N THR A 168 -10.02 23.20 -3.55
CA THR A 168 -9.12 24.14 -4.22
C THR A 168 -9.92 25.06 -5.13
N SER A 169 -9.84 26.37 -4.91
CA SER A 169 -10.57 27.32 -5.74
C SER A 169 -10.04 27.32 -7.19
N LEU A 170 -10.91 27.62 -8.16
CA LEU A 170 -10.48 27.72 -9.56
C LEU A 170 -9.35 28.70 -9.75
N LEU A 171 -9.39 29.84 -9.03
CA LEU A 171 -8.33 30.85 -9.07
C LEU A 171 -7.00 30.30 -8.56
N GLN A 172 -7.01 29.60 -7.41
CA GLN A 172 -5.81 28.95 -6.87
C GLN A 172 -5.27 27.88 -7.82
N TYR A 173 -6.17 27.09 -8.44
CA TYR A 173 -5.78 26.09 -9.43
C TYR A 173 -5.13 26.72 -10.66
N ILE A 174 -5.69 27.83 -11.19
CA ILE A 174 -5.12 28.56 -12.33
C ILE A 174 -3.78 29.21 -11.95
N ASN A 175 -3.68 29.81 -10.77
CA ASN A 175 -2.45 30.46 -10.31
C ASN A 175 -1.27 29.47 -10.24
N ASN A 176 -1.51 28.19 -9.92
CA ASN A 176 -0.46 27.19 -9.96
C ASN A 176 0.19 27.02 -11.35
N PHE A 177 -0.52 27.40 -12.42
CA PHE A 177 0.03 27.39 -13.79
C PHE A 177 0.61 28.73 -14.21
N VAL A 178 0.12 29.83 -13.65
CA VAL A 178 0.54 31.20 -14.03
C VAL A 178 1.71 31.69 -13.18
N ASP A 179 1.70 31.46 -11.85
CA ASP A 179 2.78 31.86 -10.95
C ASP A 179 4.11 31.11 -11.18
N ASN A 180 4.06 29.97 -11.89
CA ASN A 180 5.26 29.30 -12.36
C ASN A 180 6.01 30.09 -13.46
N GLU A 181 5.44 31.14 -14.05
CA GLU A 181 6.16 31.94 -15.04
C GLU A 181 7.39 32.64 -14.44
N GLU A 182 7.35 33.10 -13.18
CA GLU A 182 8.53 33.69 -12.53
C GLU A 182 9.67 32.67 -12.28
N HIS A 183 9.33 31.43 -12.01
CA HIS A 183 10.31 30.35 -11.90
C HIS A 183 10.71 29.76 -13.27
N LEU A 184 9.88 29.96 -14.30
CA LEU A 184 10.15 29.51 -15.67
C LEU A 184 10.89 30.60 -16.49
N GLN A 185 10.99 31.84 -15.98
CA GLN A 185 11.71 32.98 -16.66
C GLN A 185 13.23 32.80 -16.71
N GLY A 186 13.76 31.66 -16.32
CA GLY A 186 15.12 31.23 -16.68
C GLY A 186 15.20 30.89 -18.16
N ASN A 187 15.37 31.88 -19.04
CA ASN A 187 15.87 31.72 -20.41
C ASN A 187 15.05 30.85 -21.40
N TRP A 188 13.77 31.19 -21.64
CA TRP A 188 13.08 30.64 -22.83
C TRP A 188 13.70 31.23 -24.11
N GLU A 189 14.09 32.52 -24.11
CA GLU A 189 14.72 33.18 -25.27
C GLU A 189 16.03 32.51 -25.69
N ASP A 190 16.83 31.98 -24.74
CA ASP A 190 18.07 31.24 -25.06
C ASP A 190 17.80 29.78 -25.49
N ARG A 191 16.59 29.27 -25.37
CA ARG A 191 16.24 27.89 -25.74
C ARG A 191 15.61 27.78 -27.11
N GLU A 192 14.92 28.76 -27.60
CA GLU A 192 14.33 28.76 -28.93
C GLU A 192 15.42 28.63 -30.02
N GLU A 193 16.60 29.24 -29.81
CA GLU A 193 17.73 29.10 -30.73
C GLU A 193 18.29 27.68 -30.83
N LYS A 194 18.16 26.86 -29.78
CA LYS A 194 18.70 25.46 -29.78
C LYS A 194 17.77 24.45 -30.41
N PHE A 195 16.46 24.71 -30.48
CA PHE A 195 15.50 23.78 -31.06
C PHE A 195 15.26 23.97 -32.55
N SER A 196 15.70 25.11 -33.14
CA SER A 196 15.48 25.42 -34.56
C SER A 196 16.51 24.85 -35.52
N LEU A 197 17.53 24.10 -35.05
CA LEU A 197 18.72 23.77 -35.86
C LEU A 197 19.00 22.30 -36.12
N SER A 198 18.06 21.40 -35.91
CA SER A 198 18.25 19.99 -36.33
C SER A 198 17.06 19.45 -37.10
N GLY A 199 16.79 20.09 -38.24
CA GLY A 199 16.05 19.45 -39.32
C GLY A 199 17.01 18.54 -40.10
N PRO A 200 16.61 17.33 -40.50
CA PRO A 200 17.45 16.49 -41.34
C PRO A 200 17.55 17.11 -42.75
N GLU A 201 18.79 17.20 -43.26
CA GLU A 201 19.08 17.34 -44.69
C GLU A 201 18.82 16.01 -45.43
#